data_8e65e84f762e12c1dec9b8e073d9fc3f
#
_entry.id   8e65e84f762e12c1dec9b8e073d9fc3f
#
_cell.length_a   1.000
_cell.length_b   1.000
_cell.length_c   1.000
_cell.angle_alpha   90.00
_cell.angle_beta   90.00
_cell.angle_gamma   90.00
#
_symmetry.space_group_name_H-M   'P 1'
#
loop_
_entity.id
_entity.type
_entity.pdbx_description
1 polymer ?
#
loop_
_entity_poly.entity_id
_entity_poly.type
_entity_poly.pdbx_seq_one_letter_code
_entity_poly.pdbx_strand_id
1 'polypeptide(L)'
;QALYERMYMKHAKDLKVNAFILNHYIEDEGVAYYVLKDEDLKHLNISRERGSDFVNLLSSVDEYKVWLAITENTKDHNWRVSMRSRHIPVNEIANKYRGGGHAFASGATLLSLDELSLLLNEPIHTR
;
A
#
# COMPACT_ATOMS: atom_id res chain seq x y z
N GLN A 1 -12.43 -13.63 25.37
CA GLN A 1 -11.21 -14.29 24.88
C GLN A 1 -11.36 -14.76 23.44
N ALA A 2 -12.42 -15.52 23.14
CA ALA A 2 -12.63 -16.01 21.79
C ALA A 2 -12.79 -14.86 20.79
N LEU A 3 -13.49 -13.79 21.19
CA LEU A 3 -13.66 -12.62 20.32
C LEU A 3 -12.33 -11.91 20.05
N TYR A 4 -11.53 -11.75 21.11
CA TYR A 4 -10.20 -11.16 20.98
C TYR A 4 -9.33 -11.97 20.03
N GLU A 5 -9.31 -13.28 20.20
CA GLU A 5 -8.52 -14.16 19.34
C GLU A 5 -8.94 -14.03 17.87
N ARG A 6 -10.25 -13.96 17.60
CA ARG A 6 -10.74 -13.79 16.23
C ARG A 6 -10.26 -12.48 15.60
N MET A 7 -10.25 -11.40 16.38
CA MET A 7 -9.86 -10.09 15.86
C MET A 7 -8.39 -10.04 15.46
N TYR A 8 -7.54 -10.80 16.13
CA TYR A 8 -6.10 -10.73 15.93
C TYR A 8 -5.50 -11.96 15.26
N MET A 9 -6.31 -12.99 14.99
CA MET A 9 -5.84 -14.15 14.27
C MET A 9 -5.67 -13.85 12.79
N LYS A 10 -4.61 -14.42 12.21
CA LYS A 10 -4.33 -14.30 10.78
C LYS A 10 -4.36 -15.67 10.14
N HIS A 11 -4.77 -15.73 8.89
CA HIS A 11 -4.66 -16.96 8.12
C HIS A 11 -3.19 -17.23 7.82
N ALA A 12 -2.82 -18.52 7.70
CA ALA A 12 -1.44 -18.90 7.41
C ALA A 12 -0.92 -18.26 6.13
N LYS A 13 -1.77 -18.15 5.09
CA LYS A 13 -1.36 -17.51 3.84
C LYS A 13 -1.09 -16.02 4.01
N ASP A 14 -1.74 -15.37 4.96
CA ASP A 14 -1.49 -13.95 5.24
C ASP A 14 -0.09 -13.75 5.81
N LEU A 15 0.40 -14.70 6.61
CA LEU A 15 1.78 -14.65 7.09
C LEU A 15 2.78 -14.75 5.94
N LYS A 16 2.47 -15.55 4.93
CA LYS A 16 3.33 -15.65 3.73
C LYS A 16 3.32 -14.35 2.93
N VAL A 17 2.17 -13.70 2.85
CA VAL A 17 2.07 -12.39 2.19
C VAL A 17 2.88 -11.36 2.97
N ASN A 18 2.76 -11.34 4.29
CA ASN A 18 3.55 -10.46 5.14
C ASN A 18 5.05 -10.67 4.90
N ALA A 19 5.48 -11.92 4.84
CA ALA A 19 6.90 -12.24 4.60
C ALA A 19 7.35 -11.74 3.23
N PHE A 20 6.52 -11.92 2.20
CA PHE A 20 6.83 -11.43 0.87
C PHE A 20 7.01 -9.91 0.88
N ILE A 21 6.06 -9.20 1.48
CA ILE A 21 6.10 -7.74 1.54
C ILE A 21 7.34 -7.27 2.31
N LEU A 22 7.63 -7.86 3.44
CA LEU A 22 8.79 -7.47 4.25
C LEU A 22 10.11 -7.71 3.52
N ASN A 23 10.15 -8.69 2.63
CA ASN A 23 11.35 -8.97 1.84
C ASN A 23 11.48 -8.10 0.59
N HIS A 24 10.42 -7.41 0.18
CA HIS A 24 10.40 -6.73 -1.11
C HIS A 24 10.02 -5.25 -1.05
N TYR A 25 9.60 -4.75 0.12
CA TYR A 25 9.19 -3.35 0.18
C TYR A 25 10.38 -2.41 -0.01
N ILE A 26 10.07 -1.19 -0.43
CA ILE A 26 11.08 -0.18 -0.73
C ILE A 26 10.87 1.00 0.22
N GLU A 27 11.98 1.56 0.69
CA GLU A 27 11.98 2.72 1.56
C GLU A 27 12.71 3.86 0.87
N ASP A 28 12.15 5.07 0.95
CA ASP A 28 12.76 6.26 0.37
C ASP A 28 12.36 7.49 1.20
N GLU A 29 13.31 8.02 1.95
CA GLU A 29 13.15 9.26 2.71
C GLU A 29 11.88 9.31 3.55
N GLY A 30 11.59 8.26 4.31
CA GLY A 30 10.43 8.20 5.19
C GLY A 30 9.16 7.70 4.53
N VAL A 31 9.20 7.39 3.25
CA VAL A 31 8.12 6.74 2.53
C VAL A 31 8.46 5.27 2.36
N ALA A 32 7.55 4.38 2.76
CA ALA A 32 7.72 2.94 2.55
C ALA A 32 6.57 2.44 1.69
N TYR A 33 6.87 1.57 0.73
CA TYR A 33 5.82 1.07 -0.15
C TYR A 33 6.15 -0.32 -0.67
N TYR A 34 5.10 -1.04 -1.04
CA TYR A 34 5.25 -2.32 -1.73
C TYR A 34 4.43 -2.33 -3.01
N VAL A 35 4.88 -3.13 -3.96
CA VAL A 35 4.20 -3.31 -5.24
C VAL A 35 3.86 -4.79 -5.40
N LEU A 36 2.60 -5.08 -5.63
CA LEU A 36 2.14 -6.43 -5.93
C LEU A 36 1.70 -6.48 -7.39
N LYS A 37 2.51 -7.13 -8.21
CA LYS A 37 2.18 -7.37 -9.61
C LYS A 37 1.22 -8.54 -9.69
N ASP A 38 0.57 -8.69 -10.83
CA ASP A 38 -0.37 -9.80 -11.03
C ASP A 38 0.31 -11.15 -10.80
N GLU A 39 1.55 -11.31 -11.23
CA GLU A 39 2.30 -12.55 -10.99
C GLU A 39 2.53 -12.79 -9.49
N ASP A 40 2.73 -11.73 -8.71
CA ASP A 40 2.89 -11.84 -7.26
C ASP A 40 1.58 -12.27 -6.60
N LEU A 41 0.47 -11.70 -7.04
CA LEU A 41 -0.85 -12.06 -6.52
C LEU A 41 -1.14 -13.54 -6.75
N LYS A 42 -0.81 -14.03 -7.94
CA LYS A 42 -1.00 -15.44 -8.27
C LYS A 42 -0.09 -16.34 -7.44
N HIS A 43 1.17 -15.95 -7.29
CA HIS A 43 2.13 -16.70 -6.48
C HIS A 43 1.70 -16.77 -5.02
N LEU A 44 1.18 -15.67 -4.49
CA LEU A 44 0.73 -15.59 -3.09
C LEU A 44 -0.69 -16.12 -2.90
N ASN A 45 -1.38 -16.42 -3.98
CA ASN A 45 -2.75 -16.93 -3.98
C ASN A 45 -3.72 -15.97 -3.23
N ILE A 46 -3.62 -14.69 -3.55
CA ILE A 46 -4.57 -13.68 -3.05
C ILE A 46 -5.17 -12.92 -4.23
N SER A 47 -6.37 -12.38 -4.02
CA SER A 47 -7.03 -11.57 -5.03
C SER A 47 -6.43 -10.15 -5.02
N ARG A 48 -6.57 -9.44 -6.16
CA ARG A 48 -6.09 -8.07 -6.23
C ARG A 48 -6.85 -7.16 -5.26
N GLU A 49 -8.11 -7.47 -4.97
CA GLU A 49 -8.91 -6.70 -4.02
C GLU A 49 -8.31 -6.71 -2.61
N ARG A 50 -7.53 -7.74 -2.30
CA ARG A 50 -6.87 -7.87 -1.01
C ARG A 50 -5.48 -7.23 -0.98
N GLY A 51 -5.01 -6.71 -2.11
CA GLY A 51 -3.65 -6.17 -2.18
C GLY A 51 -3.37 -5.07 -1.17
N SER A 52 -4.38 -4.25 -0.85
CA SER A 52 -4.23 -3.16 0.12
C SER A 52 -4.42 -3.59 1.58
N ASP A 53 -4.86 -4.82 1.83
CA ASP A 53 -5.13 -5.29 3.20
C ASP A 53 -3.89 -5.25 4.09
N PHE A 54 -2.71 -5.24 3.49
CA PHE A 54 -1.44 -5.33 4.22
C PHE A 54 -0.73 -3.98 4.34
N VAL A 55 -1.38 -2.89 3.93
CA VAL A 55 -0.73 -1.57 3.90
C VAL A 55 -0.24 -1.14 5.28
N ASN A 56 -0.96 -1.51 6.33
CA ASN A 56 -0.59 -1.12 7.69
C ASN A 56 0.53 -1.97 8.28
N LEU A 57 1.02 -2.96 7.55
CA LEU A 57 2.16 -3.75 8.00
C LEU A 57 3.38 -2.87 8.27
N LEU A 58 3.54 -1.80 7.49
CA LEU A 58 4.67 -0.89 7.60
C LEU A 58 4.44 0.23 8.62
N SER A 59 3.25 0.31 9.21
CA SER A 59 2.88 1.40 10.11
C SER A 59 3.61 1.37 11.45
N SER A 60 4.16 0.22 11.84
CA SER A 60 4.84 0.07 13.12
C SER A 60 6.25 0.65 13.13
N VAL A 61 6.78 1.02 11.99
CA VAL A 61 8.12 1.61 11.89
C VAL A 61 8.00 3.13 12.02
N ASP A 62 8.56 3.67 13.08
CA ASP A 62 8.38 5.08 13.41
C ASP A 62 8.96 6.04 12.37
N GLU A 63 10.02 5.62 11.69
CA GLU A 63 10.68 6.41 10.65
C GLU A 63 9.82 6.57 9.40
N TYR A 64 8.84 5.69 9.18
CA TYR A 64 7.97 5.77 8.00
C TYR A 64 6.80 6.69 8.31
N LYS A 65 6.71 7.81 7.62
CA LYS A 65 5.63 8.79 7.80
C LYS A 65 4.51 8.63 6.80
N VAL A 66 4.83 8.05 5.63
CA VAL A 66 3.85 7.70 4.60
C VAL A 66 4.14 6.27 4.16
N TRP A 67 3.09 5.45 4.02
CA TRP A 67 3.25 4.10 3.49
C TRP A 67 2.17 3.82 2.46
N LEU A 68 2.57 3.12 1.39
CA LEU A 68 1.74 2.89 0.22
C LEU A 68 1.67 1.41 -0.12
N ALA A 69 0.50 1.00 -0.60
CA ALA A 69 0.30 -0.32 -1.18
C ALA A 69 -0.10 -0.13 -2.64
N ILE A 70 0.68 -0.67 -3.56
CA ILE A 70 0.42 -0.56 -4.99
C ILE A 70 0.13 -1.96 -5.52
N THR A 71 -1.04 -2.14 -6.13
CA THR A 71 -1.50 -3.45 -6.61
C THR A 71 -1.93 -3.35 -8.07
N GLU A 72 -1.40 -4.24 -8.88
CA GLU A 72 -1.76 -4.31 -10.30
C GLU A 72 -3.20 -4.79 -10.47
N ASN A 73 -3.94 -4.12 -11.36
CA ASN A 73 -5.28 -4.51 -11.78
C ASN A 73 -5.24 -4.77 -13.29
N THR A 74 -5.05 -6.03 -13.67
CA THR A 74 -4.97 -6.41 -15.07
C THR A 74 -6.31 -6.31 -15.79
N LYS A 75 -7.41 -6.39 -15.05
CA LYS A 75 -8.74 -6.25 -15.63
C LYS A 75 -8.96 -4.85 -16.22
N ASP A 76 -8.57 -3.83 -15.45
CA ASP A 76 -8.77 -2.44 -15.84
C ASP A 76 -7.49 -1.80 -16.39
N HIS A 77 -6.41 -2.56 -16.49
CA HIS A 77 -5.11 -2.09 -17.00
C HIS A 77 -4.58 -0.89 -16.24
N ASN A 78 -4.69 -0.92 -14.92
CA ASN A 78 -4.19 0.14 -14.06
C ASN A 78 -3.61 -0.41 -12.77
N TRP A 79 -3.22 0.47 -11.85
CA TRP A 79 -2.63 0.11 -10.58
C TRP A 79 -3.38 0.85 -9.47
N ARG A 80 -3.83 0.10 -8.47
CA ARG A 80 -4.52 0.69 -7.32
C ARG A 80 -3.49 1.05 -6.26
N VAL A 81 -3.62 2.24 -5.69
CA VAL A 81 -2.73 2.69 -4.62
C VAL A 81 -3.56 2.98 -3.37
N SER A 82 -3.15 2.39 -2.25
CA SER A 82 -3.66 2.79 -0.94
C SER A 82 -2.58 3.59 -0.24
N MET A 83 -2.95 4.76 0.27
CA MET A 83 -2.03 5.71 0.87
C MET A 83 -2.39 5.91 2.32
N ARG A 84 -1.41 5.81 3.19
CA ARG A 84 -1.57 6.04 4.63
C ARG A 84 -0.47 6.95 5.13
N SER A 85 -0.78 7.76 6.14
CA SER A 85 0.17 8.75 6.65
C SER A 85 -0.08 9.02 8.13
N ARG A 86 0.96 9.45 8.84
CA ARG A 86 0.82 9.88 10.24
C ARG A 86 0.51 11.36 10.35
N HIS A 87 1.25 12.19 9.62
CA HIS A 87 1.18 13.64 9.79
C HIS A 87 1.14 14.41 8.48
N ILE A 88 1.39 13.73 7.37
CA ILE A 88 1.47 14.37 6.05
C ILE A 88 0.15 14.13 5.32
N PRO A 89 -0.64 15.17 5.03
CA PRO A 89 -1.89 14.97 4.29
C PRO A 89 -1.61 14.44 2.89
N VAL A 90 -2.33 13.39 2.49
CA VAL A 90 -2.13 12.73 1.20
C VAL A 90 -3.38 12.79 0.32
N ASN A 91 -4.50 13.31 0.81
CA ASN A 91 -5.75 13.32 0.07
C ASN A 91 -5.69 14.18 -1.20
N GLU A 92 -5.02 15.32 -1.15
CA GLU A 92 -4.89 16.18 -2.33
C GLU A 92 -4.00 15.54 -3.38
N ILE A 93 -2.97 14.83 -2.94
CA ILE A 93 -2.10 14.08 -3.85
C ILE A 93 -2.91 12.96 -4.51
N ALA A 94 -3.72 12.24 -3.73
CA ALA A 94 -4.56 11.18 -4.26
C ALA A 94 -5.51 11.73 -5.34
N ASN A 95 -6.05 12.93 -5.14
CA ASN A 95 -6.93 13.57 -6.12
C ASN A 95 -6.24 13.79 -7.47
N LYS A 96 -4.94 14.07 -7.46
CA LYS A 96 -4.18 14.24 -8.71
C LYS A 96 -4.07 12.94 -9.50
N TYR A 97 -4.23 11.80 -8.82
CA TYR A 97 -4.09 10.48 -9.43
C TYR A 97 -5.42 9.73 -9.39
N ARG A 98 -6.51 10.42 -9.69
CA ARG A 98 -7.84 9.86 -9.90
C ARG A 98 -8.41 9.19 -8.64
N GLY A 99 -8.08 9.74 -7.49
CA GLY A 99 -8.52 9.18 -6.23
C GLY A 99 -9.04 10.23 -5.26
N GLY A 100 -8.96 9.91 -3.99
CA GLY A 100 -9.41 10.76 -2.91
C GLY A 100 -9.45 10.01 -1.61
N GLY A 101 -10.01 10.65 -0.58
CA GLY A 101 -10.14 10.06 0.73
C GLY A 101 -9.93 11.09 1.83
N HIS A 102 -9.45 10.61 2.97
CA HIS A 102 -9.15 11.44 4.12
C HIS A 102 -7.69 11.89 4.12
N ALA A 103 -7.37 12.88 4.94
CA ALA A 103 -6.01 13.43 4.99
C ALA A 103 -4.94 12.36 5.20
N PHE A 104 -5.22 11.36 6.03
CA PHE A 104 -4.22 10.35 6.40
C PHE A 104 -4.53 8.95 5.89
N ALA A 105 -5.58 8.81 5.06
CA ALA A 105 -5.98 7.54 4.47
C ALA A 105 -6.73 7.82 3.18
N SER A 106 -6.07 7.62 2.05
CA SER A 106 -6.61 7.90 0.73
C SER A 106 -6.28 6.78 -0.23
N GLY A 107 -6.95 6.77 -1.37
CA GLY A 107 -6.68 5.84 -2.44
C GLY A 107 -6.53 6.57 -3.76
N ALA A 108 -5.79 5.96 -4.67
CA ALA A 108 -5.55 6.54 -5.99
C ALA A 108 -5.48 5.44 -7.04
N THR A 109 -5.44 5.83 -8.30
CA THR A 109 -5.30 4.91 -9.42
C THR A 109 -4.21 5.45 -10.35
N LEU A 110 -3.20 4.62 -10.62
CA LEU A 110 -2.16 4.95 -11.59
C LEU A 110 -2.47 4.27 -12.90
N LEU A 111 -2.27 4.98 -14.01
CA LEU A 111 -2.48 4.44 -15.34
C LEU A 111 -1.34 3.53 -15.78
N SER A 112 -0.16 3.71 -15.18
CA SER A 112 1.02 2.90 -15.43
C SER A 112 1.95 3.02 -14.25
N LEU A 113 2.94 2.13 -14.15
CA LEU A 113 3.98 2.23 -13.11
C LEU A 113 4.86 3.46 -13.28
N ASP A 114 4.90 4.04 -14.47
CA ASP A 114 5.65 5.28 -14.67
C ASP A 114 5.09 6.41 -13.80
N GLU A 115 3.79 6.40 -13.56
CA GLU A 115 3.17 7.40 -12.67
C GLU A 115 3.60 7.24 -11.21
N LEU A 116 4.08 6.06 -10.82
CA LEU A 116 4.56 5.87 -9.45
C LEU A 116 5.75 6.80 -9.16
N SER A 117 6.65 6.97 -10.12
CA SER A 117 7.77 7.90 -9.95
C SER A 117 7.28 9.33 -9.75
N LEU A 118 6.23 9.72 -10.47
CA LEU A 118 5.65 11.05 -10.31
C LEU A 118 5.01 11.20 -8.93
N LEU A 119 4.26 10.19 -8.50
CA LEU A 119 3.63 10.19 -7.18
C LEU A 119 4.68 10.30 -6.07
N LEU A 120 5.77 9.56 -6.19
CA LEU A 120 6.83 9.57 -5.19
C LEU A 120 7.58 10.90 -5.13
N ASN A 121 7.49 11.72 -6.19
CA ASN A 121 8.09 13.05 -6.20
C ASN A 121 7.16 14.14 -5.65
N GLU A 122 5.91 13.79 -5.30
CA GLU A 122 5.03 14.71 -4.61
C GLU A 122 5.55 15.00 -3.19
N PRO A 123 5.07 16.06 -2.51
CA PRO A 123 5.62 16.44 -1.19
C PRO A 123 5.15 15.51 -0.06
N ILE A 124 5.56 14.25 -0.13
CA ILE A 124 5.22 13.22 0.85
C ILE A 124 6.45 12.71 1.63
N HIS A 125 7.64 13.15 1.27
CA HIS A 125 8.86 12.71 1.94
C HIS A 125 9.13 13.51 3.19
N THR A 126 9.70 12.85 4.19
CA THR A 126 10.24 13.55 5.37
C THR A 126 11.65 14.02 5.05
N ARG A 127 11.96 15.21 5.53
CA ARG A 127 13.27 15.81 5.31
C ARG A 127 13.87 16.28 6.62
#